data_15ffe6d927cc83663ae34cf373ba3769
#
_entry.id   15ffe6d927cc83663ae34cf373ba3769
#
_cell.length_a   1.000
_cell.length_b   1.000
_cell.length_c   1.000
_cell.angle_alpha   90.00
_cell.angle_beta   90.00
_cell.angle_gamma   90.00
#
_symmetry.space_group_name_H-M   'P 1'
#
loop_
_entity.id
_entity.type
_entity.pdbx_description
1 polymer ?
#
loop_
_entity_poly.entity_id
_entity_poly.type
_entity_poly.pdbx_seq_one_letter_code
_entity_poly.pdbx_strand_id
1 'polypeptide(L)'
;MRDLSICRIMGKECKTMTNREKFAEQILDIACSNGAIAVDKVTLEPIACSKLECKDCLFNVYDDMPCGDKRIKWANSEYVEPPVDWSKVAVDTPILVRNSEEEVWEKRHFAKYENGIVYAWAAGGTSWSAVSSNMTDWKMAKLTESYGILPLLW
;
A
#
# COMPACT_ATOMS: atom_id res chain seq x y z
N MET A 1 8.27 6.32 7.32
CA MET A 1 8.69 7.75 7.26
C MET A 1 8.26 8.31 5.93
N ARG A 2 7.56 9.44 5.95
CA ARG A 2 6.92 10.03 4.78
C ARG A 2 7.90 10.83 3.97
N ASP A 3 7.76 10.77 2.66
CA ASP A 3 8.45 11.66 1.74
C ASP A 3 7.78 13.06 1.77
N LEU A 4 8.13 13.86 2.77
CA LEU A 4 7.70 15.24 2.91
C LEU A 4 8.45 16.19 1.96
N SER A 5 9.44 15.70 1.22
CA SER A 5 10.33 16.51 0.41
C SER A 5 9.66 17.04 -0.87
N ILE A 6 8.70 16.32 -1.45
CA ILE A 6 8.01 16.76 -2.69
C ILE A 6 7.00 17.88 -2.42
N CYS A 7 6.36 17.89 -1.25
CA CYS A 7 5.38 18.93 -0.93
C CYS A 7 6.00 20.30 -0.64
N ARG A 8 7.25 20.33 -0.19
CA ARG A 8 7.95 21.59 0.18
C ARG A 8 8.35 22.46 -1.02
N ILE A 9 8.48 21.85 -2.20
CA ILE A 9 8.94 22.55 -3.42
C ILE A 9 7.81 23.33 -4.10
N MET A 10 6.54 22.97 -3.86
CA MET A 10 5.39 23.60 -4.55
C MET A 10 4.52 24.50 -3.66
N GLY A 11 4.89 24.78 -2.41
CA GLY A 11 4.12 25.65 -1.53
C GLY A 11 2.69 25.17 -1.22
N LYS A 12 2.37 23.89 -1.53
CA LYS A 12 1.11 23.25 -1.13
C LYS A 12 1.30 22.50 0.17
N GLU A 13 0.44 22.77 1.15
CA GLU A 13 0.34 21.93 2.33
C GLU A 13 0.09 20.49 1.88
N CYS A 14 0.99 19.58 2.25
CA CYS A 14 0.81 18.15 2.00
C CYS A 14 -0.30 17.64 2.91
N LYS A 15 -1.54 17.72 2.45
CA LYS A 15 -2.69 17.19 3.17
C LYS A 15 -2.55 15.68 3.21
N THR A 16 -2.28 15.14 4.39
CA THR A 16 -2.26 13.70 4.59
C THR A 16 -3.67 13.16 4.40
N MET A 17 -3.80 12.11 3.58
CA MET A 17 -5.06 11.45 3.30
C MET A 17 -5.50 10.63 4.53
N THR A 18 -6.75 10.73 4.92
CA THR A 18 -7.33 9.89 5.97
C THR A 18 -7.82 8.56 5.41
N ASN A 19 -8.03 7.55 6.28
CA ASN A 19 -8.58 6.28 5.86
C ASN A 19 -9.95 6.42 5.18
N ARG A 20 -10.83 7.28 5.68
CA ARG A 20 -12.15 7.54 5.06
C ARG A 20 -12.03 8.16 3.66
N GLU A 21 -11.00 8.97 3.40
CA GLU A 21 -10.76 9.54 2.07
C GLU A 21 -10.20 8.48 1.12
N LYS A 22 -9.29 7.64 1.60
CA LYS A 22 -8.70 6.54 0.81
C LYS A 22 -9.74 5.50 0.40
N PHE A 23 -10.61 5.11 1.31
CA PHE A 23 -11.56 4.01 1.16
C PHE A 23 -13.01 4.50 0.98
N ALA A 24 -13.22 5.72 0.49
CA ALA A 24 -14.54 6.34 0.43
C ALA A 24 -15.60 5.48 -0.29
N GLU A 25 -15.27 4.91 -1.44
CA GLU A 25 -16.18 4.04 -2.22
C GLU A 25 -16.52 2.76 -1.45
N GLN A 26 -15.52 2.06 -0.91
CA GLN A 26 -15.72 0.82 -0.16
C GLN A 26 -16.57 1.05 1.10
N ILE A 27 -16.30 2.16 1.81
CA ILE A 27 -17.07 2.55 2.99
C ILE A 27 -18.53 2.83 2.62
N LEU A 28 -18.76 3.53 1.51
CA LEU A 28 -20.10 3.83 1.01
C LEU A 28 -20.85 2.57 0.61
N ASP A 29 -20.21 1.65 -0.10
CA ASP A 29 -20.80 0.37 -0.49
C ASP A 29 -21.21 -0.48 0.73
N ILE A 30 -20.37 -0.53 1.76
CA ILE A 30 -20.69 -1.22 3.01
C ILE A 30 -21.90 -0.57 3.69
N ALA A 31 -21.93 0.76 3.77
CA ALA A 31 -23.00 1.50 4.40
C ALA A 31 -24.32 1.33 3.64
N CYS A 32 -24.31 1.39 2.31
CA CYS A 32 -25.49 1.17 1.45
C CYS A 32 -26.00 -0.28 1.51
N SER A 33 -25.16 -1.23 1.85
CA SER A 33 -25.53 -2.63 2.09
C SER A 33 -26.02 -2.89 3.53
N ASN A 34 -26.33 -1.85 4.28
CA ASN A 34 -26.77 -1.90 5.68
C ASN A 34 -25.75 -2.61 6.61
N GLY A 35 -24.45 -2.51 6.27
CA GLY A 35 -23.35 -3.13 6.97
C GLY A 35 -22.63 -2.16 7.92
N ALA A 36 -22.16 -2.69 9.05
CA ALA A 36 -21.19 -2.00 9.88
C ALA A 36 -19.77 -2.26 9.34
N ILE A 37 -18.91 -1.25 9.40
CA ILE A 37 -17.53 -1.34 8.93
C ILE A 37 -16.69 -2.12 9.94
N ALA A 38 -15.95 -3.12 9.47
CA ALA A 38 -14.81 -3.74 10.11
C ALA A 38 -13.55 -3.42 9.29
N VAL A 39 -12.39 -3.68 9.83
CA VAL A 39 -11.10 -3.57 9.12
C VAL A 39 -10.34 -4.86 9.34
N ASP A 40 -9.96 -5.49 8.26
CA ASP A 40 -9.15 -6.72 8.29
C ASP A 40 -7.74 -6.42 8.81
N LYS A 41 -7.24 -7.22 9.75
CA LYS A 41 -5.92 -7.04 10.36
C LYS A 41 -4.75 -7.26 9.40
N VAL A 42 -4.96 -8.03 8.33
CA VAL A 42 -3.91 -8.43 7.38
C VAL A 42 -3.85 -7.45 6.22
N THR A 43 -5.01 -7.16 5.61
CA THR A 43 -5.07 -6.29 4.43
C THR A 43 -5.15 -4.81 4.80
N LEU A 44 -5.57 -4.49 6.03
CA LEU A 44 -5.86 -3.14 6.54
C LEU A 44 -6.98 -2.43 5.75
N GLU A 45 -7.76 -3.18 4.99
CA GLU A 45 -8.88 -2.67 4.19
C GLU A 45 -10.22 -2.78 4.93
N PRO A 46 -11.16 -1.85 4.68
CA PRO A 46 -12.51 -1.94 5.23
C PRO A 46 -13.32 -3.06 4.58
N ILE A 47 -14.06 -3.77 5.40
CA ILE A 47 -14.95 -4.86 4.99
C ILE A 47 -16.24 -4.79 5.82
N ALA A 48 -17.35 -5.33 5.32
CA ALA A 48 -18.56 -5.45 6.12
C ALA A 48 -18.32 -6.37 7.34
N CYS A 49 -18.68 -5.89 8.52
CA CYS A 49 -18.48 -6.62 9.79
C CYS A 49 -19.10 -8.03 9.78
N SER A 50 -20.20 -8.21 9.02
CA SER A 50 -20.85 -9.52 8.85
C SER A 50 -20.02 -10.54 8.06
N LYS A 51 -18.98 -10.09 7.35
CA LYS A 51 -18.10 -10.93 6.51
C LYS A 51 -16.74 -11.21 7.15
N LEU A 52 -16.48 -10.68 8.34
CA LEU A 52 -15.20 -10.82 9.03
C LEU A 52 -15.43 -11.35 10.45
N GLU A 53 -14.66 -12.35 10.85
CA GLU A 53 -14.68 -12.81 12.25
C GLU A 53 -14.02 -11.77 13.16
N CYS A 54 -14.58 -11.57 14.36
CA CYS A 54 -14.04 -10.59 15.30
C CYS A 54 -12.56 -10.79 15.61
N LYS A 55 -12.08 -12.03 15.64
CA LYS A 55 -10.65 -12.34 15.90
C LYS A 55 -9.72 -11.73 14.84
N ASP A 56 -10.20 -11.57 13.59
CA ASP A 56 -9.45 -11.07 12.44
C ASP A 56 -9.69 -9.55 12.23
N CYS A 57 -10.58 -8.94 13.03
CA CYS A 57 -10.90 -7.52 12.96
C CYS A 57 -9.89 -6.67 13.74
N LEU A 58 -9.42 -5.59 13.10
CA LEU A 58 -8.50 -4.60 13.71
C LEU A 58 -9.09 -3.96 14.98
N PHE A 59 -10.43 -3.85 15.05
CA PHE A 59 -11.13 -3.25 16.21
C PHE A 59 -11.31 -4.21 17.38
N ASN A 60 -10.98 -5.50 17.20
CA ASN A 60 -11.01 -6.48 18.28
C ASN A 60 -9.74 -6.38 19.15
N VAL A 61 -9.67 -5.32 19.91
CA VAL A 61 -8.64 -5.09 20.93
C VAL A 61 -9.36 -5.08 22.27
N TYR A 62 -8.81 -5.78 23.26
CA TYR A 62 -9.32 -5.79 24.64
C TYR A 62 -9.02 -4.43 25.29
N ASP A 63 -9.89 -3.48 25.05
CA ASP A 63 -9.95 -2.18 25.72
C ASP A 63 -11.41 -1.79 25.93
N ASP A 64 -11.64 -0.76 26.74
CA ASP A 64 -12.99 -0.31 27.09
C ASP A 64 -13.71 0.48 25.98
N MET A 65 -13.05 0.66 24.79
CA MET A 65 -13.61 1.45 23.72
C MET A 65 -14.54 0.60 22.82
N PRO A 66 -15.80 1.01 22.63
CA PRO A 66 -16.72 0.34 21.73
C PRO A 66 -16.23 0.29 20.27
N CYS A 67 -16.60 -0.76 19.53
CA CYS A 67 -16.26 -0.88 18.11
C CYS A 67 -16.70 0.32 17.27
N GLY A 68 -17.81 0.97 17.64
CA GLY A 68 -18.30 2.19 16.96
C GLY A 68 -17.29 3.33 17.04
N ASP A 69 -16.74 3.59 18.20
CA ASP A 69 -15.78 4.66 18.43
C ASP A 69 -14.43 4.33 17.77
N LYS A 70 -14.01 3.07 17.78
CA LYS A 70 -12.83 2.60 17.07
C LYS A 70 -12.92 2.84 15.56
N ARG A 71 -14.12 2.61 14.97
CA ARG A 71 -14.39 2.91 13.54
C ARG A 71 -14.22 4.39 13.23
N ILE A 72 -14.80 5.26 14.06
CA ILE A 72 -14.71 6.71 13.88
C ILE A 72 -13.24 7.16 13.98
N LYS A 73 -12.52 6.66 14.99
CA LYS A 73 -11.10 6.95 15.18
C LYS A 73 -10.26 6.49 13.99
N TRP A 74 -10.46 5.26 13.52
CA TRP A 74 -9.77 4.72 12.36
C TRP A 74 -10.08 5.52 11.08
N ALA A 75 -11.35 5.81 10.82
CA ALA A 75 -11.77 6.56 9.64
C ALA A 75 -11.11 7.94 9.55
N ASN A 76 -10.93 8.61 10.68
CA ASN A 76 -10.32 9.95 10.77
C ASN A 76 -8.79 9.90 10.97
N SER A 77 -8.21 8.74 11.22
CA SER A 77 -6.76 8.62 11.29
C SER A 77 -6.15 8.68 9.90
N GLU A 78 -4.88 9.06 9.87
CA GLU A 78 -4.12 9.09 8.65
C GLU A 78 -3.99 7.70 8.04
N TYR A 79 -4.19 7.63 6.72
CA TYR A 79 -3.91 6.43 5.95
C TYR A 79 -2.40 6.17 5.90
N VAL A 80 -2.03 4.99 6.32
CA VAL A 80 -0.65 4.47 6.20
C VAL A 80 -0.70 3.29 5.26
N GLU A 81 0.03 3.37 4.15
CA GLU A 81 0.11 2.27 3.20
C GLU A 81 0.72 1.03 3.89
N PRO A 82 0.06 -0.14 3.80
CA PRO A 82 0.61 -1.35 4.39
C PRO A 82 1.95 -1.71 3.73
N PRO A 83 2.88 -2.32 4.47
CA PRO A 83 4.15 -2.74 3.89
C PRO A 83 3.91 -3.76 2.79
N VAL A 84 4.60 -3.60 1.67
CA VAL A 84 4.52 -4.52 0.53
C VAL A 84 5.08 -5.89 0.93
N ASP A 85 4.32 -6.95 0.73
CA ASP A 85 4.83 -8.33 0.82
C ASP A 85 5.58 -8.68 -0.47
N TRP A 86 6.84 -8.35 -0.49
CA TRP A 86 7.72 -8.54 -1.65
C TRP A 86 7.86 -10.00 -2.06
N SER A 87 7.59 -10.96 -1.17
CA SER A 87 7.64 -12.39 -1.50
C SER A 87 6.53 -12.82 -2.47
N LYS A 88 5.46 -12.04 -2.57
CA LYS A 88 4.31 -12.27 -3.45
C LYS A 88 4.30 -11.43 -4.71
N VAL A 89 5.24 -10.49 -4.84
CA VAL A 89 5.33 -9.64 -6.02
C VAL A 89 5.86 -10.45 -7.20
N ALA A 90 5.15 -10.39 -8.33
CA ALA A 90 5.56 -11.10 -9.54
C ALA A 90 6.82 -10.46 -10.16
N VAL A 91 7.69 -11.30 -10.73
CA VAL A 91 8.85 -10.84 -11.50
C VAL A 91 8.37 -9.93 -12.64
N ASP A 92 9.19 -8.91 -12.96
CA ASP A 92 8.90 -7.88 -13.96
C ASP A 92 7.79 -6.89 -13.57
N THR A 93 7.25 -6.96 -12.36
CA THR A 93 6.34 -5.91 -11.86
C THR A 93 7.06 -4.56 -11.84
N PRO A 94 6.46 -3.50 -12.44
CA PRO A 94 7.01 -2.16 -12.37
C PRO A 94 7.04 -1.64 -10.93
N ILE A 95 8.20 -1.18 -10.49
CA ILE A 95 8.44 -0.67 -9.15
C ILE A 95 9.19 0.66 -9.20
N LEU A 96 9.12 1.40 -8.12
CA LEU A 96 9.95 2.56 -7.87
C LEU A 96 10.98 2.21 -6.81
N VAL A 97 12.22 2.57 -7.05
CA VAL A 97 13.38 2.24 -6.19
C VAL A 97 14.25 3.45 -5.93
N ARG A 98 14.94 3.46 -4.80
CA ARG A 98 15.99 4.44 -4.44
C ARG A 98 16.84 3.92 -3.29
N ASN A 99 18.01 4.49 -3.06
CA ASN A 99 18.89 4.08 -1.98
C ASN A 99 18.92 5.03 -0.78
N SER A 100 18.42 6.26 -0.94
CA SER A 100 18.29 7.23 0.14
C SER A 100 17.01 8.06 0.01
N GLU A 101 16.62 8.75 1.08
CA GLU A 101 15.43 9.62 1.08
C GLU A 101 15.63 10.87 0.21
N GLU A 102 16.87 11.26 -0.04
CA GLU A 102 17.22 12.43 -0.84
C GLU A 102 17.24 12.14 -2.34
N GLU A 103 17.30 10.87 -2.74
CA GLU A 103 17.30 10.46 -4.14
C GLU A 103 15.90 10.47 -4.73
N VAL A 104 15.83 10.78 -6.03
CA VAL A 104 14.60 10.69 -6.80
C VAL A 104 14.25 9.21 -7.04
N TRP A 105 12.97 8.89 -6.96
CA TRP A 105 12.51 7.54 -7.28
C TRP A 105 12.79 7.18 -8.73
N GLU A 106 13.46 6.05 -8.95
CA GLU A 106 13.76 5.51 -10.26
C GLU A 106 12.79 4.38 -10.62
N LYS A 107 12.33 4.37 -11.88
CA LYS A 107 11.48 3.29 -12.41
C LYS A 107 12.35 2.08 -12.76
N ARG A 108 12.00 0.92 -12.22
CA ARG A 108 12.64 -0.37 -12.48
C ARG A 108 11.58 -1.46 -12.56
N HIS A 109 12.02 -2.68 -12.93
CA HIS A 109 11.18 -3.87 -12.86
C HIS A 109 11.73 -4.80 -11.75
N PHE A 110 10.83 -5.34 -10.96
CA PHE A 110 11.17 -6.23 -9.86
C PHE A 110 11.81 -7.52 -10.39
N ALA A 111 12.92 -7.93 -9.81
CA ALA A 111 13.61 -9.16 -10.17
C ALA A 111 13.39 -10.27 -9.14
N LYS A 112 13.72 -10.00 -7.89
CA LYS A 112 13.52 -10.94 -6.78
C LYS A 112 13.55 -10.23 -5.42
N TYR A 113 13.06 -10.95 -4.41
CA TYR A 113 13.21 -10.59 -3.00
C TYR A 113 13.97 -11.69 -2.29
N GLU A 114 15.05 -11.36 -1.63
CA GLU A 114 15.91 -12.32 -0.95
C GLU A 114 16.57 -11.69 0.28
N ASN A 115 16.52 -12.39 1.41
CA ASN A 115 17.13 -11.95 2.68
C ASN A 115 16.72 -10.53 3.14
N GLY A 116 15.47 -10.13 2.89
CA GLY A 116 15.00 -8.80 3.26
C GLY A 116 15.35 -7.70 2.25
N ILE A 117 15.97 -8.04 1.12
CA ILE A 117 16.45 -7.10 0.11
C ILE A 117 15.64 -7.23 -1.17
N VAL A 118 15.22 -6.11 -1.73
CA VAL A 118 14.56 -6.02 -3.05
C VAL A 118 15.62 -5.87 -4.12
N TYR A 119 15.58 -6.73 -5.12
CA TYR A 119 16.40 -6.65 -6.31
C TYR A 119 15.56 -6.23 -7.51
N ALA A 120 16.09 -5.35 -8.32
CA ALA A 120 15.48 -4.91 -9.58
C ALA A 120 16.45 -5.12 -10.74
N TRP A 121 15.90 -5.31 -11.94
CA TRP A 121 16.69 -5.40 -13.15
C TRP A 121 17.42 -4.09 -13.43
N ALA A 122 18.71 -4.17 -13.73
CA ALA A 122 19.52 -3.01 -14.03
C ALA A 122 19.06 -2.31 -15.32
N ALA A 123 19.33 -1.02 -15.42
CA ALA A 123 19.05 -0.20 -16.60
C ALA A 123 17.59 -0.26 -17.13
N GLY A 124 16.62 -0.57 -16.24
CA GLY A 124 15.21 -0.67 -16.64
C GLY A 124 14.86 -1.93 -17.44
N GLY A 125 15.74 -2.93 -17.47
CA GLY A 125 15.49 -4.21 -18.10
C GLY A 125 14.37 -5.02 -17.46
N THR A 126 14.07 -6.17 -18.07
CA THR A 126 13.12 -7.19 -17.57
C THR A 126 13.79 -8.56 -17.63
N SER A 127 13.13 -9.58 -17.11
CA SER A 127 13.61 -10.99 -17.20
C SER A 127 13.92 -11.45 -18.64
N TRP A 128 13.32 -10.80 -19.62
CA TRP A 128 13.52 -11.11 -21.06
C TRP A 128 14.68 -10.35 -21.69
N SER A 129 14.99 -9.16 -21.21
CA SER A 129 15.99 -8.26 -21.81
C SER A 129 17.29 -8.18 -21.03
N ALA A 130 17.27 -8.52 -19.75
CA ALA A 130 18.43 -8.48 -18.88
C ALA A 130 19.18 -9.81 -18.89
N VAL A 131 20.50 -9.75 -18.80
CA VAL A 131 21.31 -10.94 -18.47
C VAL A 131 21.04 -11.29 -17.01
N SER A 132 20.88 -12.58 -16.71
CA SER A 132 20.45 -13.08 -15.38
C SER A 132 21.31 -12.63 -14.18
N SER A 133 22.51 -12.13 -14.43
CA SER A 133 23.40 -11.55 -13.41
C SER A 133 23.27 -10.02 -13.24
N ASN A 134 22.41 -9.38 -14.03
CA ASN A 134 22.36 -7.91 -14.08
C ASN A 134 21.20 -7.36 -13.22
N MET A 135 21.25 -7.68 -11.92
CA MET A 135 20.31 -7.19 -10.91
C MET A 135 21.04 -6.29 -9.91
N THR A 136 20.35 -5.25 -9.46
CA THR A 136 20.86 -4.31 -8.45
C THR A 136 19.95 -4.39 -7.22
N ASP A 137 20.54 -4.40 -6.05
CA ASP A 137 19.86 -4.31 -4.76
C ASP A 137 19.47 -2.87 -4.44
N TRP A 138 18.34 -2.71 -3.77
CA TRP A 138 17.80 -1.41 -3.42
C TRP A 138 17.35 -1.36 -1.96
N LYS A 139 17.70 -0.27 -1.27
CA LYS A 139 17.35 -0.06 0.14
C LYS A 139 15.89 0.30 0.33
N MET A 140 15.30 0.97 -0.65
CA MET A 140 13.92 1.43 -0.64
C MET A 140 13.24 1.06 -1.95
N ALA A 141 12.06 0.45 -1.84
CA ALA A 141 11.24 0.08 -2.98
C ALA A 141 9.76 0.26 -2.66
N LYS A 142 8.96 0.62 -3.66
CA LYS A 142 7.50 0.65 -3.58
C LYS A 142 6.89 0.26 -4.92
N LEU A 143 5.66 -0.24 -4.89
CA LEU A 143 4.89 -0.50 -6.11
C LEU A 143 4.55 0.83 -6.79
N THR A 144 4.48 0.83 -8.13
CA THR A 144 3.91 1.96 -8.86
C THR A 144 2.41 1.99 -8.66
N GLU A 145 1.81 3.17 -8.48
CA GLU A 145 0.37 3.34 -8.22
C GLU A 145 -0.55 2.78 -9.34
N SER A 146 0.03 2.34 -10.46
CA SER A 146 -0.70 1.86 -11.64
C SER A 146 -1.12 0.39 -11.60
N TYR A 147 -0.93 -0.34 -10.50
CA TYR A 147 -1.40 -1.73 -10.37
C TYR A 147 -2.74 -1.88 -9.63
N GLY A 148 -3.49 -0.79 -9.51
CA GLY A 148 -4.90 -0.79 -9.18
C GLY A 148 -5.72 -0.82 -10.45
N ILE A 149 -6.10 -2.04 -10.89
CA ILE A 149 -7.26 -2.34 -11.75
C ILE A 149 -7.40 -1.45 -12.99
N LEU A 150 -6.78 -1.84 -14.10
CA LEU A 150 -7.40 -1.61 -15.40
C LEU A 150 -8.42 -2.73 -15.62
N PRO A 151 -9.73 -2.43 -15.75
CA PRO A 151 -10.66 -3.38 -16.31
C PRO A 151 -10.23 -3.64 -17.76
N LEU A 152 -10.01 -4.91 -18.07
CA LEU A 152 -9.88 -5.36 -19.44
C LEU A 152 -11.18 -4.97 -20.18
N LEU A 153 -11.15 -3.88 -20.90
CA LEU A 153 -12.14 -3.58 -21.94
C LEU A 153 -11.72 -4.35 -23.20
N TRP A 154 -12.44 -5.41 -23.46
CA TRP A 154 -12.65 -5.98 -24.80
C TRP A 154 -14.06 -5.73 -25.24
#